data_990939cef0650a56ddbe35e0014c0e2a
#
_entry.id   990939cef0650a56ddbe35e0014c0e2a
#
_cell.length_a   1.000
_cell.length_b   1.000
_cell.length_c   1.000
_cell.angle_alpha   90.00
_cell.angle_beta   90.00
_cell.angle_gamma   90.00
#
_symmetry.space_group_name_H-M   'P 1'
#
loop_
_entity.id
_entity.type
_entity.pdbx_description
1 polymer ?
#
loop_
_entity_poly.entity_id
_entity_poly.type
_entity_poly.pdbx_seq_one_letter_code
_entity_poly.pdbx_strand_id
1 'polypeptide(L)'
;MADAGDAHSPRRARHGLVDVAPLSQLAQDHFADVLNFIPDAKTLLIDPTLAGPLSLMVDLAALRQRGVEKMFWMEEVSVGLSSTRSVRIHAPTKQVLYLCRPEPRWIKTILAHYIADRDASGNDAPLEFEYSVAFVPRRTEACVQFFRKHGCLQAINMFDLGLEFSVINSDVLSLEDPLAWRRLFLDGDHTPLFHAAHALMTLQRIWGVFPRIVGKGDLANRLCDLLLRQRREFLATDDEDGNARVRSDGTDPFTGTQVNPTRLHKD
;
A
#
# COMPACT_ATOMS: atom_id res chain seq x y z
N MET A 1 26.29 -41.33 14.18
CA MET A 1 25.13 -40.98 15.01
C MET A 1 24.74 -39.58 14.62
N ALA A 2 23.66 -39.50 13.89
CA ALA A 2 23.17 -38.31 13.23
C ALA A 2 22.13 -37.65 14.14
N ASP A 3 22.24 -36.35 14.33
CA ASP A 3 21.15 -35.58 14.89
C ASP A 3 20.49 -34.80 13.74
N ALA A 4 19.23 -35.12 13.53
CA ALA A 4 18.43 -34.61 12.42
C ALA A 4 17.86 -33.25 12.80
N GLY A 5 18.08 -32.29 11.92
CA GLY A 5 17.61 -30.92 12.01
C GLY A 5 16.12 -30.79 12.24
N ASP A 6 15.81 -29.99 13.24
CA ASP A 6 14.46 -29.65 13.66
C ASP A 6 13.85 -28.66 12.66
N ALA A 7 12.85 -29.13 11.97
CA ALA A 7 12.07 -28.35 11.02
C ALA A 7 11.36 -27.19 11.73
N HIS A 8 11.45 -26.00 11.17
CA HIS A 8 10.78 -24.79 11.60
C HIS A 8 9.26 -25.01 11.68
N SER A 9 8.79 -25.43 12.85
CA SER A 9 7.39 -25.36 13.23
C SER A 9 7.09 -23.92 13.67
N PRO A 10 6.04 -23.24 13.17
CA PRO A 10 5.72 -21.90 13.63
C PRO A 10 5.44 -21.94 15.14
N ARG A 11 6.25 -21.21 15.91
CA ARG A 11 6.09 -21.10 17.36
C ARG A 11 4.69 -20.58 17.68
N ARG A 12 3.81 -21.45 18.19
CA ARG A 12 2.54 -21.04 18.78
C ARG A 12 2.83 -20.08 19.92
N ALA A 13 2.44 -18.81 19.76
CA ALA A 13 2.55 -17.80 20.79
C ALA A 13 1.84 -18.26 22.07
N ARG A 14 2.48 -18.09 23.20
CA ARG A 14 1.86 -18.30 24.51
C ARG A 14 0.70 -17.32 24.63
N HIS A 15 -0.50 -17.81 24.92
CA HIS A 15 -1.78 -17.12 25.11
C HIS A 15 -2.69 -16.95 23.88
N GLY A 16 -2.52 -17.65 22.76
CA GLY A 16 -3.47 -17.59 21.64
C GLY A 16 -3.46 -16.29 20.84
N LEU A 17 -2.51 -15.38 21.10
CA LEU A 17 -2.30 -14.18 20.31
C LEU A 17 -1.56 -14.54 19.01
N VAL A 18 -1.98 -13.92 17.91
CA VAL A 18 -1.32 -14.06 16.62
C VAL A 18 -0.04 -13.23 16.64
N ASP A 19 1.07 -13.79 16.18
CA ASP A 19 2.30 -13.02 16.01
C ASP A 19 2.16 -12.08 14.82
N VAL A 20 2.11 -10.78 15.08
CA VAL A 20 1.96 -9.72 14.07
C VAL A 20 3.28 -9.20 13.51
N ALA A 21 4.42 -9.67 14.00
CA ALA A 21 5.74 -9.27 13.54
C ALA A 21 5.93 -9.45 12.00
N PRO A 22 5.40 -10.51 11.36
CA PRO A 22 5.50 -10.67 9.91
C PRO A 22 4.86 -9.54 9.11
N LEU A 23 3.77 -8.92 9.60
CA LEU A 23 3.16 -7.76 8.93
C LEU A 23 4.07 -6.53 8.97
N SER A 24 4.64 -6.25 10.12
CA SER A 24 5.58 -5.13 10.26
C SER A 24 6.81 -5.34 9.39
N GLN A 25 7.34 -6.56 9.35
CA GLN A 25 8.48 -6.89 8.51
C GLN A 25 8.16 -6.73 7.04
N LEU A 26 7.02 -7.24 6.56
CA LEU A 26 6.58 -7.11 5.18
C LEU A 26 6.46 -5.64 4.76
N ALA A 27 5.87 -4.79 5.61
CA ALA A 27 5.74 -3.37 5.35
C ALA A 27 7.11 -2.66 5.28
N GLN A 28 8.04 -3.02 6.18
CA GLN A 28 9.41 -2.51 6.19
C GLN A 28 10.18 -2.92 4.93
N ASP A 29 10.06 -4.18 4.52
CA ASP A 29 10.73 -4.71 3.34
C ASP A 29 10.23 -4.03 2.07
N HIS A 30 8.92 -3.89 1.88
CA HIS A 30 8.34 -3.17 0.76
C HIS A 30 8.81 -1.71 0.70
N PHE A 31 8.86 -1.03 1.84
CA PHE A 31 9.35 0.35 1.87
C PHE A 31 10.84 0.44 1.59
N ALA A 32 11.62 -0.50 2.11
CA ALA A 32 13.04 -0.61 1.80
C ALA A 32 13.28 -0.82 0.30
N ASP A 33 12.49 -1.67 -0.36
CA ASP A 33 12.58 -1.93 -1.80
C ASP A 33 12.31 -0.67 -2.61
N VAL A 34 11.27 0.11 -2.26
CA VAL A 34 10.98 1.40 -2.91
C VAL A 34 12.14 2.37 -2.75
N LEU A 35 12.72 2.48 -1.54
CA LEU A 35 13.86 3.37 -1.29
C LEU A 35 15.12 2.92 -2.02
N ASN A 36 15.38 1.62 -2.12
CA ASN A 36 16.53 1.05 -2.80
C ASN A 36 16.43 1.16 -4.33
N PHE A 37 15.19 1.15 -4.87
CA PHE A 37 14.96 1.33 -6.30
C PHE A 37 15.35 2.73 -6.79
N ILE A 38 15.17 3.75 -5.94
CA ILE A 38 15.51 5.12 -6.26
C ILE A 38 17.00 5.34 -5.93
N PRO A 39 17.85 5.65 -6.93
CA PRO A 39 19.27 5.82 -6.70
C PRO A 39 19.57 7.10 -5.91
N ASP A 40 20.79 7.21 -5.42
CA ASP A 40 21.36 8.41 -4.81
C ASP A 40 20.59 8.95 -3.58
N ALA A 41 21.01 10.15 -3.18
CA ALA A 41 20.37 10.90 -2.11
C ALA A 41 18.99 11.42 -2.55
N LYS A 42 18.01 11.29 -1.68
CA LYS A 42 16.62 11.61 -1.98
C LYS A 42 15.95 12.46 -0.91
N THR A 43 15.03 13.30 -1.35
CA THR A 43 14.13 14.07 -0.49
C THR A 43 12.79 13.41 -0.44
N LEU A 44 12.26 13.16 0.75
CA LEU A 44 10.97 12.53 0.97
C LEU A 44 9.91 13.58 1.33
N LEU A 45 8.83 13.64 0.54
CA LEU A 45 7.65 14.46 0.83
C LEU A 45 6.53 13.52 1.30
N ILE A 46 6.01 13.75 2.50
CA ILE A 46 5.11 12.82 3.19
C ILE A 46 3.74 13.46 3.37
N ASP A 47 2.69 12.74 3.00
CA ASP A 47 1.32 13.04 3.39
C ASP A 47 1.22 13.07 4.92
N PRO A 48 0.79 14.19 5.54
CA PRO A 48 0.70 14.30 7.00
C PRO A 48 -0.13 13.19 7.67
N THR A 49 -1.11 12.63 6.96
CA THR A 49 -1.95 11.54 7.48
C THR A 49 -1.19 10.22 7.63
N LEU A 50 -0.03 10.09 6.99
CA LEU A 50 0.84 8.90 7.09
C LEU A 50 1.91 9.01 8.18
N ALA A 51 1.98 10.13 8.89
CA ALA A 51 2.99 10.34 9.94
C ALA A 51 2.94 9.26 11.04
N GLY A 52 1.74 8.96 11.54
CA GLY A 52 1.53 7.92 12.56
C GLY A 52 1.92 6.53 12.04
N PRO A 53 1.29 6.04 10.98
CA PRO A 53 1.63 4.75 10.36
C PRO A 53 3.12 4.59 10.07
N LEU A 54 3.75 5.61 9.49
CA LEU A 54 5.16 5.56 9.14
C LEU A 54 6.07 5.46 10.37
N SER A 55 5.76 6.22 11.44
CA SER A 55 6.53 6.21 12.67
C SER A 55 6.49 4.85 13.42
N LEU A 56 5.42 4.09 13.23
CA LEU A 56 5.30 2.74 13.78
C LEU A 56 6.07 1.70 12.95
N MET A 57 6.36 2.02 11.70
CA MET A 57 6.97 1.08 10.75
C MET A 57 8.48 1.27 10.63
N VAL A 58 8.95 2.49 10.54
CA VAL A 58 10.34 2.79 10.15
C VAL A 58 11.01 3.77 11.10
N ASP A 59 12.24 3.44 11.51
CA ASP A 59 13.11 4.35 12.25
C ASP A 59 13.79 5.35 11.30
N LEU A 60 13.99 6.57 11.79
CA LEU A 60 14.67 7.65 11.08
C LEU A 60 16.12 7.28 10.68
N ALA A 61 16.81 6.50 11.51
CA ALA A 61 18.15 6.04 11.20
C ALA A 61 18.16 5.10 9.98
N ALA A 62 17.17 4.22 9.86
CA ALA A 62 17.02 3.33 8.73
C ALA A 62 16.71 4.08 7.43
N LEU A 63 15.95 5.18 7.49
CA LEU A 63 15.69 6.05 6.33
C LEU A 63 16.98 6.72 5.84
N ARG A 64 17.78 7.27 6.76
CA ARG A 64 19.06 7.89 6.42
C ARG A 64 20.05 6.91 5.80
N GLN A 65 20.12 5.68 6.31
CA GLN A 65 20.96 4.63 5.74
C GLN A 65 20.60 4.30 4.30
N ARG A 66 19.33 4.51 3.90
CA ARG A 66 18.83 4.31 2.53
C ARG A 66 18.84 5.58 1.67
N GLY A 67 19.60 6.59 2.08
CA GLY A 67 19.81 7.80 1.29
C GLY A 67 18.72 8.87 1.43
N VAL A 68 17.83 8.78 2.42
CA VAL A 68 16.87 9.87 2.71
C VAL A 68 17.61 10.98 3.48
N GLU A 69 17.90 12.09 2.82
CA GLU A 69 18.61 13.22 3.43
C GLU A 69 17.67 14.18 4.15
N LYS A 70 16.55 14.48 3.52
CA LYS A 70 15.55 15.42 4.03
C LYS A 70 14.15 14.86 3.92
N MET A 71 13.30 15.27 4.86
CA MET A 71 11.89 14.95 4.86
C MET A 71 11.08 16.23 5.07
N PHE A 72 10.03 16.38 4.28
CA PHE A 72 9.08 17.48 4.37
C PHE A 72 7.65 16.96 4.37
N TRP A 73 6.75 17.71 5.00
CA TRP A 73 5.32 17.44 4.87
C TRP A 73 4.82 17.95 3.53
N MET A 74 3.94 17.20 2.92
CA MET A 74 3.22 17.66 1.75
C MET A 74 2.22 18.74 2.16
N GLU A 75 2.23 19.85 1.43
CA GLU A 75 1.25 20.92 1.56
C GLU A 75 0.37 20.93 0.30
N GLU A 76 -0.94 21.13 0.50
CA GLU A 76 -1.86 21.20 -0.62
C GLU A 76 -1.63 22.49 -1.41
N VAL A 77 -1.33 22.36 -2.70
CA VAL A 77 -1.21 23.49 -3.58
C VAL A 77 -2.60 24.02 -3.92
N SER A 78 -2.94 25.15 -3.34
CA SER A 78 -4.14 25.90 -3.75
C SER A 78 -3.91 26.42 -5.17
N VAL A 79 -4.60 25.86 -6.15
CA VAL A 79 -4.59 26.34 -7.53
C VAL A 79 -5.36 27.65 -7.61
N GLY A 80 -4.76 28.70 -7.05
CA GLY A 80 -5.20 30.09 -7.17
C GLY A 80 -4.30 30.81 -8.16
N LEU A 81 -4.90 31.48 -9.11
CA LEU A 81 -4.44 32.10 -10.34
C LEU A 81 -3.20 33.00 -10.30
N SER A 82 -2.32 33.05 -9.32
CA SER A 82 -1.41 34.18 -9.27
C SER A 82 0.08 33.97 -8.95
N SER A 83 0.59 32.76 -8.72
CA SER A 83 2.07 32.65 -8.75
C SER A 83 2.58 31.22 -8.96
N THR A 84 3.08 30.92 -10.12
CA THR A 84 3.90 29.75 -10.47
C THR A 84 5.15 29.63 -9.59
N ARG A 85 5.61 30.70 -8.98
CA ARG A 85 6.81 30.70 -8.11
C ARG A 85 6.60 30.04 -6.74
N SER A 86 5.38 30.03 -6.18
CA SER A 86 5.10 29.42 -4.88
C SER A 86 4.89 27.90 -4.92
N VAL A 87 4.90 27.32 -6.10
CA VAL A 87 4.62 25.90 -6.33
C VAL A 87 5.89 25.07 -6.53
N ARG A 88 7.06 25.73 -6.70
CA ARG A 88 8.32 24.98 -6.90
C ARG A 88 8.78 24.32 -5.61
N ILE A 89 9.23 23.08 -5.78
CA ILE A 89 9.88 22.35 -4.68
C ILE A 89 11.26 22.96 -4.42
N HIS A 90 11.60 23.09 -3.14
CA HIS A 90 12.95 23.40 -2.70
C HIS A 90 13.58 22.16 -2.06
N ALA A 91 13.87 21.15 -2.88
CA ALA A 91 14.56 19.95 -2.43
C ALA A 91 16.08 20.10 -2.58
N PRO A 92 16.89 19.67 -1.61
CA PRO A 92 18.34 19.71 -1.71
C PRO A 92 18.91 18.60 -2.61
N THR A 93 18.11 17.61 -2.98
CA THR A 93 18.49 16.43 -3.76
C THR A 93 17.72 16.39 -5.08
N LYS A 94 18.34 15.79 -6.10
CA LYS A 94 17.71 15.62 -7.40
C LYS A 94 16.53 14.63 -7.37
N GLN A 95 16.63 13.59 -6.53
CA GLN A 95 15.58 12.60 -6.36
C GLN A 95 14.52 13.09 -5.38
N VAL A 96 13.28 13.12 -5.81
CA VAL A 96 12.13 13.53 -5.00
C VAL A 96 11.12 12.39 -4.94
N LEU A 97 10.92 11.85 -3.74
CA LEU A 97 9.95 10.78 -3.49
C LEU A 97 8.76 11.32 -2.70
N TYR A 98 7.59 11.22 -3.28
CA TYR A 98 6.32 11.47 -2.58
C TYR A 98 5.81 10.18 -1.96
N LEU A 99 5.42 10.26 -0.71
CA LEU A 99 4.74 9.19 0.02
C LEU A 99 3.35 9.68 0.40
N CYS A 100 2.32 9.22 -0.30
CA CYS A 100 0.98 9.75 -0.10
C CYS A 100 -0.14 8.74 -0.38
N ARG A 101 -1.32 9.05 0.12
CA ARG A 101 -2.54 8.35 -0.28
C ARG A 101 -2.96 8.75 -1.70
N PRO A 102 -3.67 7.87 -2.44
CA PRO A 102 -4.13 8.15 -3.82
C PRO A 102 -5.31 9.13 -3.82
N GLU A 103 -5.12 10.30 -3.22
CA GLU A 103 -6.14 11.35 -3.11
C GLU A 103 -5.97 12.44 -4.17
N PRO A 104 -7.06 12.96 -4.75
CA PRO A 104 -6.99 13.96 -5.82
C PRO A 104 -6.17 15.21 -5.46
N ARG A 105 -6.18 15.64 -4.18
CA ARG A 105 -5.39 16.79 -3.71
C ARG A 105 -3.90 16.56 -3.89
N TRP A 106 -3.40 15.37 -3.51
CA TRP A 106 -1.98 15.05 -3.62
C TRP A 106 -1.53 14.87 -5.06
N ILE A 107 -2.37 14.24 -5.88
CA ILE A 107 -2.09 14.06 -7.30
C ILE A 107 -1.99 15.41 -8.02
N LYS A 108 -2.89 16.34 -7.71
CA LYS A 108 -2.83 17.72 -8.24
C LYS A 108 -1.59 18.47 -7.76
N THR A 109 -1.21 18.30 -6.50
CA THR A 109 0.01 18.90 -5.94
C THR A 109 1.26 18.39 -6.65
N ILE A 110 1.40 17.08 -6.81
CA ILE A 110 2.53 16.46 -7.53
C ILE A 110 2.60 16.97 -8.97
N LEU A 111 1.46 17.01 -9.66
CA LEU A 111 1.39 17.54 -11.01
C LEU A 111 1.77 19.01 -11.08
N ALA A 112 1.34 19.83 -10.13
CA ALA A 112 1.69 21.24 -10.07
C ALA A 112 3.20 21.46 -9.88
N HIS A 113 3.84 20.67 -9.04
CA HIS A 113 5.30 20.66 -8.86
C HIS A 113 6.02 20.28 -10.16
N TYR A 114 5.56 19.20 -10.82
CA TYR A 114 6.13 18.75 -12.09
C TYR A 114 6.00 19.82 -13.19
N ILE A 115 4.83 20.46 -13.32
CA ILE A 115 4.62 21.53 -14.31
C ILE A 115 5.50 22.73 -14.01
N ALA A 116 5.61 23.15 -12.75
CA ALA A 116 6.44 24.29 -12.37
C ALA A 116 7.94 24.04 -12.64
N ASP A 117 8.41 22.81 -12.47
CA ASP A 117 9.78 22.43 -12.83
C ASP A 117 9.96 22.40 -14.36
N ARG A 118 9.00 21.83 -15.08
CA ARG A 118 9.02 21.82 -16.56
C ARG A 118 9.05 23.23 -17.15
N ASP A 119 8.20 24.12 -16.64
CA ASP A 119 8.14 25.52 -17.10
C ASP A 119 9.45 26.28 -16.81
N ALA A 120 10.11 25.97 -15.69
CA ALA A 120 11.37 26.59 -15.32
C ALA A 120 12.57 26.07 -16.14
N SER A 121 12.56 24.76 -16.46
CA SER A 121 13.62 24.11 -17.23
C SER A 121 13.51 24.40 -18.74
N GLY A 122 12.31 24.72 -19.24
CA GLY A 122 12.01 24.84 -20.68
C GLY A 122 11.69 23.49 -21.31
N ASN A 123 10.98 23.53 -22.45
CA ASN A 123 10.39 22.31 -23.05
C ASN A 123 11.41 21.25 -23.48
N ASP A 124 12.61 21.62 -23.84
CA ASP A 124 13.64 20.71 -24.37
C ASP A 124 14.79 20.43 -23.37
N ALA A 125 14.77 21.05 -22.19
CA ALA A 125 15.78 20.83 -21.17
C ALA A 125 15.38 19.69 -20.21
N PRO A 126 16.35 18.99 -19.60
CA PRO A 126 16.08 18.02 -18.56
C PRO A 126 15.44 18.72 -17.35
N LEU A 127 14.53 17.99 -16.68
CA LEU A 127 13.94 18.46 -15.42
C LEU A 127 15.04 18.63 -14.34
N GLU A 128 14.84 19.58 -13.44
CA GLU A 128 15.70 19.77 -12.27
C GLU A 128 15.60 18.55 -11.33
N PHE A 129 14.39 17.99 -11.20
CA PHE A 129 14.10 16.87 -10.31
C PHE A 129 13.67 15.61 -11.06
N GLU A 130 13.96 14.46 -10.45
CA GLU A 130 13.43 13.15 -10.84
C GLU A 130 12.32 12.74 -9.88
N TYR A 131 11.11 12.58 -10.40
CA TYR A 131 9.91 12.42 -9.62
C TYR A 131 9.57 10.94 -9.41
N SER A 132 9.36 10.56 -8.16
CA SER A 132 8.87 9.24 -7.76
C SER A 132 7.69 9.40 -6.79
N VAL A 133 6.70 8.52 -6.88
CA VAL A 133 5.52 8.52 -6.00
C VAL A 133 5.29 7.11 -5.47
N ALA A 134 5.27 6.94 -4.17
CA ALA A 134 4.85 5.72 -3.50
C ALA A 134 3.44 5.93 -2.91
N PHE A 135 2.48 5.23 -3.48
CA PHE A 135 1.08 5.30 -3.02
C PHE A 135 0.82 4.33 -1.87
N VAL A 136 0.12 4.81 -0.86
CA VAL A 136 -0.26 4.05 0.33
C VAL A 136 -1.77 3.88 0.40
N PRO A 137 -2.30 2.65 0.47
CA PRO A 137 -1.57 1.38 0.34
C PRO A 137 -1.15 1.09 -1.11
N ARG A 138 -1.86 1.64 -2.10
CA ARG A 138 -1.60 1.43 -3.54
C ARG A 138 -2.23 2.52 -4.39
N ARG A 139 -1.72 2.68 -5.62
CA ARG A 139 -2.30 3.58 -6.61
C ARG A 139 -3.70 3.12 -7.02
N THR A 140 -4.52 4.06 -7.45
CA THR A 140 -5.80 3.78 -8.10
C THR A 140 -5.68 4.02 -9.61
N GLU A 141 -6.53 3.37 -10.41
CA GLU A 141 -6.57 3.63 -11.85
C GLU A 141 -6.86 5.11 -12.16
N ALA A 142 -7.67 5.76 -11.33
CA ALA A 142 -7.95 7.19 -11.45
C ALA A 142 -6.67 8.04 -11.36
N CYS A 143 -5.71 7.68 -10.48
CA CYS A 143 -4.41 8.36 -10.38
C CYS A 143 -3.59 8.20 -11.66
N VAL A 144 -3.51 6.98 -12.18
CA VAL A 144 -2.77 6.66 -13.42
C VAL A 144 -3.35 7.41 -14.60
N GLN A 145 -4.69 7.40 -14.74
CA GLN A 145 -5.39 8.13 -15.81
C GLN A 145 -5.18 9.64 -15.70
N PHE A 146 -5.14 10.18 -14.50
CA PHE A 146 -4.88 11.59 -14.28
C PHE A 146 -3.49 12.00 -14.80
N PHE A 147 -2.44 11.27 -14.45
CA PHE A 147 -1.07 11.54 -14.94
C PHE A 147 -0.96 11.30 -16.45
N ARG A 148 -1.63 10.27 -16.98
CA ARG A 148 -1.71 10.01 -18.44
C ARG A 148 -2.34 11.18 -19.20
N LYS A 149 -3.46 11.70 -18.70
CA LYS A 149 -4.16 12.84 -19.31
C LYS A 149 -3.29 14.10 -19.40
N HIS A 150 -2.38 14.28 -18.44
CA HIS A 150 -1.48 15.44 -18.41
C HIS A 150 -0.10 15.17 -19.03
N GLY A 151 0.10 14.02 -19.67
CA GLY A 151 1.31 13.69 -20.42
C GLY A 151 2.56 13.45 -19.56
N CYS A 152 2.41 13.30 -18.25
CA CYS A 152 3.55 13.12 -17.32
C CYS A 152 3.73 11.68 -16.81
N LEU A 153 2.96 10.72 -17.33
CA LEU A 153 2.99 9.34 -16.86
C LEU A 153 4.40 8.69 -16.95
N GLN A 154 5.15 9.01 -18.02
CA GLN A 154 6.49 8.45 -18.23
C GLN A 154 7.59 9.18 -17.45
N ALA A 155 7.29 10.37 -16.96
CA ALA A 155 8.24 11.19 -16.22
C ALA A 155 8.17 10.98 -14.70
N ILE A 156 7.18 10.20 -14.22
CA ILE A 156 6.96 9.97 -12.80
C ILE A 156 6.99 8.46 -12.54
N ASN A 157 7.94 8.00 -11.74
CA ASN A 157 7.98 6.61 -11.28
C ASN A 157 6.90 6.39 -10.22
N MET A 158 6.07 5.36 -10.38
CA MET A 158 4.98 5.07 -9.46
C MET A 158 5.14 3.71 -8.82
N PHE A 159 5.09 3.69 -7.48
CA PHE A 159 5.18 2.50 -6.64
C PHE A 159 3.92 2.32 -5.82
N ASP A 160 3.65 1.07 -5.46
CA ASP A 160 2.62 0.69 -4.49
C ASP A 160 3.34 0.24 -3.22
N LEU A 161 3.12 0.91 -2.08
CA LEU A 161 3.87 0.59 -0.87
C LEU A 161 3.32 -0.65 -0.14
N GLY A 162 2.03 -0.97 -0.32
CA GLY A 162 1.42 -2.13 0.33
C GLY A 162 1.32 -2.02 1.86
N LEU A 163 1.38 -0.81 2.41
CA LEU A 163 1.15 -0.55 3.83
C LEU A 163 -0.35 -0.57 4.11
N GLU A 164 -0.91 -1.76 4.25
CA GLU A 164 -2.34 -1.96 4.44
C GLU A 164 -2.74 -1.92 5.91
N PHE A 165 -1.84 -2.38 6.80
CA PHE A 165 -2.06 -2.35 8.23
C PHE A 165 -0.96 -1.61 8.97
N SER A 166 -1.37 -0.83 9.95
CA SER A 166 -0.51 -0.33 11.02
C SER A 166 -0.68 -1.23 12.24
N VAL A 167 0.39 -1.80 12.71
CA VAL A 167 0.41 -2.62 13.94
C VAL A 167 0.45 -1.66 15.12
N ILE A 168 -0.68 -1.48 15.78
CA ILE A 168 -0.79 -0.60 16.95
C ILE A 168 -0.34 -1.35 18.21
N ASN A 169 -0.75 -2.61 18.33
CA ASN A 169 -0.37 -3.48 19.44
C ASN A 169 -0.35 -4.94 18.93
N SER A 170 0.11 -5.87 19.76
CA SER A 170 0.18 -7.30 19.44
C SER A 170 -1.16 -7.94 19.06
N ASP A 171 -2.27 -7.31 19.42
CA ASP A 171 -3.65 -7.76 19.19
C ASP A 171 -4.52 -6.72 18.45
N VAL A 172 -3.93 -5.59 18.05
CA VAL A 172 -4.66 -4.48 17.40
C VAL A 172 -3.98 -4.07 16.11
N LEU A 173 -4.68 -4.27 15.00
CA LEU A 173 -4.32 -3.81 13.67
C LEU A 173 -5.27 -2.71 13.22
N SER A 174 -4.75 -1.67 12.60
CA SER A 174 -5.54 -0.56 12.06
C SER A 174 -5.25 -0.38 10.57
N LEU A 175 -6.28 -0.03 9.79
CA LEU A 175 -6.11 0.38 8.39
C LEU A 175 -5.68 1.85 8.26
N GLU A 176 -5.74 2.61 9.36
CA GLU A 176 -5.37 4.03 9.41
C GLU A 176 -5.96 4.86 8.24
N ASP A 177 -7.22 4.59 7.85
CA ASP A 177 -7.95 5.39 6.87
C ASP A 177 -8.91 6.37 7.56
N PRO A 178 -8.47 7.59 7.85
CA PRO A 178 -9.25 8.57 8.61
C PRO A 178 -10.51 9.05 7.86
N LEU A 179 -10.54 8.86 6.54
CA LEU A 179 -11.66 9.27 5.69
C LEU A 179 -12.63 8.13 5.37
N ALA A 180 -12.35 6.90 5.80
CA ALA A 180 -13.15 5.73 5.45
C ALA A 180 -14.62 5.89 5.82
N TRP A 181 -14.92 6.37 7.04
CA TRP A 181 -16.29 6.59 7.48
C TRP A 181 -17.04 7.59 6.59
N ARG A 182 -16.41 8.75 6.33
CA ARG A 182 -16.98 9.78 5.49
C ARG A 182 -17.24 9.27 4.07
N ARG A 183 -16.25 8.63 3.47
CA ARG A 183 -16.37 8.07 2.11
C ARG A 183 -17.51 7.08 2.00
N LEU A 184 -17.61 6.14 2.95
CA LEU A 184 -18.62 5.09 2.92
C LEU A 184 -20.04 5.60 3.15
N PHE A 185 -20.22 6.54 4.10
CA PHE A 185 -21.56 6.92 4.57
C PHE A 185 -22.04 8.27 4.04
N LEU A 186 -21.15 9.18 3.66
CA LEU A 186 -21.53 10.50 3.15
C LEU A 186 -21.30 10.62 1.65
N ASP A 187 -20.17 10.14 1.16
CA ASP A 187 -19.79 10.35 -0.23
C ASP A 187 -20.22 9.16 -1.13
N GLY A 188 -20.68 8.03 -0.55
CA GLY A 188 -21.05 6.82 -1.28
C GLY A 188 -19.88 6.12 -1.97
N ASP A 189 -18.64 6.46 -1.60
CA ASP A 189 -17.42 5.88 -2.15
C ASP A 189 -17.07 4.58 -1.42
N HIS A 190 -17.09 3.46 -2.15
CA HIS A 190 -16.78 2.14 -1.62
C HIS A 190 -15.30 1.74 -1.71
N THR A 191 -14.41 2.64 -2.13
CA THR A 191 -12.96 2.40 -2.17
C THR A 191 -12.38 1.86 -0.83
N PRO A 192 -12.81 2.36 0.35
CA PRO A 192 -12.35 1.81 1.62
C PRO A 192 -12.66 0.33 1.83
N LEU A 193 -13.79 -0.18 1.30
CA LEU A 193 -14.11 -1.62 1.37
C LEU A 193 -13.16 -2.45 0.50
N PHE A 194 -12.78 -1.92 -0.65
CA PHE A 194 -11.81 -2.57 -1.53
C PHE A 194 -10.44 -2.66 -0.86
N HIS A 195 -9.98 -1.57 -0.23
CA HIS A 195 -8.73 -1.57 0.54
C HIS A 195 -8.80 -2.54 1.72
N ALA A 196 -9.92 -2.58 2.45
CA ALA A 196 -10.12 -3.53 3.55
C ALA A 196 -10.10 -4.99 3.07
N ALA A 197 -10.72 -5.29 1.92
CA ALA A 197 -10.68 -6.63 1.34
C ALA A 197 -9.24 -7.05 0.99
N HIS A 198 -8.45 -6.16 0.38
CA HIS A 198 -7.03 -6.42 0.10
C HIS A 198 -6.21 -6.63 1.37
N ALA A 199 -6.43 -5.82 2.38
CA ALA A 199 -5.77 -5.97 3.67
C ALA A 199 -6.08 -7.34 4.30
N LEU A 200 -7.34 -7.77 4.27
CA LEU A 200 -7.74 -9.11 4.74
C LEU A 200 -7.13 -10.24 3.89
N MET A 201 -6.92 -10.02 2.59
CA MET A 201 -6.18 -10.97 1.76
C MET A 201 -4.71 -11.08 2.18
N THR A 202 -4.07 -9.98 2.54
CA THR A 202 -2.70 -9.97 3.07
C THR A 202 -2.60 -10.80 4.36
N LEU A 203 -3.58 -10.67 5.28
CA LEU A 203 -3.64 -11.53 6.47
C LEU A 203 -3.77 -13.01 6.10
N GLN A 204 -4.62 -13.34 5.13
CA GLN A 204 -4.79 -14.72 4.70
C GLN A 204 -3.55 -15.31 4.02
N ARG A 205 -2.75 -14.48 3.34
CA ARG A 205 -1.47 -14.92 2.75
C ARG A 205 -0.42 -15.25 3.82
N ILE A 206 -0.44 -14.55 4.95
CA ILE A 206 0.53 -14.75 6.04
C ILE A 206 0.12 -15.90 6.96
N TRP A 207 -1.17 -15.96 7.36
CA TRP A 207 -1.63 -16.92 8.38
C TRP A 207 -2.57 -18.00 7.86
N GLY A 208 -2.88 -17.98 6.57
CA GLY A 208 -3.83 -18.91 5.96
C GLY A 208 -5.24 -18.36 5.89
N VAL A 209 -6.09 -19.11 5.20
CA VAL A 209 -7.47 -18.73 4.92
C VAL A 209 -8.30 -18.70 6.20
N PHE A 210 -9.11 -17.67 6.37
CA PHE A 210 -10.04 -17.59 7.50
C PHE A 210 -11.02 -18.77 7.46
N PRO A 211 -11.08 -19.61 8.50
CA PRO A 211 -11.95 -20.79 8.54
C PRO A 211 -13.43 -20.40 8.65
N ARG A 212 -13.70 -19.22 9.21
CA ARG A 212 -15.06 -18.70 9.39
C ARG A 212 -15.04 -17.17 9.32
N ILE A 213 -15.95 -16.62 8.53
CA ILE A 213 -16.21 -15.19 8.45
C ILE A 213 -17.63 -14.94 8.94
N VAL A 214 -17.80 -14.04 9.89
CA VAL A 214 -19.09 -13.62 10.43
C VAL A 214 -19.19 -12.11 10.28
N GLY A 215 -20.28 -11.65 9.67
CA GLY A 215 -20.53 -10.23 9.47
C GLY A 215 -22.00 -9.89 9.67
N LYS A 216 -22.30 -8.63 9.95
CA LYS A 216 -23.65 -8.10 10.07
C LYS A 216 -23.78 -6.80 9.29
N GLY A 217 -24.83 -6.68 8.51
CA GLY A 217 -25.19 -5.50 7.72
C GLY A 217 -24.58 -5.51 6.30
N ASP A 218 -25.06 -4.58 5.47
CA ASP A 218 -24.76 -4.55 4.02
C ASP A 218 -23.29 -4.35 3.70
N LEU A 219 -22.58 -3.51 4.45
CA LEU A 219 -21.15 -3.27 4.22
C LEU A 219 -20.32 -4.53 4.51
N ALA A 220 -20.69 -5.30 5.55
CA ALA A 220 -20.02 -6.55 5.86
C ALA A 220 -20.27 -7.60 4.76
N ASN A 221 -21.48 -7.69 4.22
CA ASN A 221 -21.78 -8.57 3.10
C ASN A 221 -20.97 -8.19 1.86
N ARG A 222 -20.93 -6.91 1.49
CA ARG A 222 -20.14 -6.41 0.36
C ARG A 222 -18.66 -6.67 0.54
N LEU A 223 -18.12 -6.48 1.74
CA LEU A 223 -16.73 -6.78 2.06
C LEU A 223 -16.43 -8.27 1.88
N CYS A 224 -17.32 -9.13 2.36
CA CYS A 224 -17.19 -10.58 2.21
C CYS A 224 -17.20 -10.99 0.72
N ASP A 225 -18.11 -10.43 -0.08
CA ASP A 225 -18.18 -10.69 -1.51
C ASP A 225 -16.90 -10.27 -2.25
N LEU A 226 -16.36 -9.09 -1.91
CA LEU A 226 -15.09 -8.60 -2.45
C LEU A 226 -13.93 -9.51 -2.07
N LEU A 227 -13.85 -9.94 -0.82
CA LEU A 227 -12.81 -10.83 -0.34
C LEU A 227 -12.84 -12.19 -1.05
N LEU A 228 -14.03 -12.78 -1.20
CA LEU A 228 -14.22 -14.04 -1.91
C LEU A 228 -13.92 -13.92 -3.42
N ARG A 229 -14.19 -12.77 -4.01
CA ARG A 229 -13.85 -12.48 -5.41
C ARG A 229 -12.34 -12.38 -5.58
N GLN A 230 -11.66 -11.60 -4.75
CA GLN A 230 -10.20 -11.45 -4.80
C GLN A 230 -9.47 -12.78 -4.56
N ARG A 231 -10.00 -13.62 -3.67
CA ARG A 231 -9.47 -14.98 -3.45
C ARG A 231 -9.54 -15.82 -4.72
N ARG A 232 -10.68 -15.80 -5.43
CA ARG A 232 -10.83 -16.54 -6.70
C ARG A 232 -9.90 -16.01 -7.79
N GLU A 233 -9.75 -14.69 -7.90
CA GLU A 233 -8.85 -14.04 -8.85
C GLU A 233 -7.39 -14.42 -8.55
N PHE A 234 -7.01 -14.45 -7.28
CA PHE A 234 -5.67 -14.85 -6.86
C PHE A 234 -5.37 -16.32 -7.22
N LEU A 235 -6.29 -17.24 -6.93
CA LEU A 235 -6.12 -18.65 -7.27
C LEU A 235 -6.05 -18.89 -8.79
N ALA A 236 -6.81 -18.14 -9.58
CA ALA A 236 -6.78 -18.24 -11.03
C ALA A 236 -5.44 -17.78 -11.64
N THR A 237 -4.82 -16.73 -11.08
CA THR A 237 -3.49 -16.25 -11.54
C THR A 237 -2.37 -17.22 -11.16
N ASP A 238 -2.44 -17.85 -10.00
CA ASP A 238 -1.46 -18.88 -9.60
C ASP A 238 -1.50 -20.10 -10.50
N ASP A 239 -2.66 -20.47 -11.04
CA ASP A 239 -2.83 -21.57 -11.99
C ASP A 239 -2.22 -21.25 -13.37
N GLU A 240 -2.28 -20.00 -13.83
CA GLU A 240 -1.70 -19.55 -15.11
C GLU A 240 -0.15 -19.52 -15.08
N ASP A 241 0.44 -19.17 -13.95
CA ASP A 241 1.90 -19.14 -13.77
C ASP A 241 2.54 -20.53 -13.58
N GLY A 242 1.74 -21.60 -13.59
CA GLY A 242 2.22 -22.99 -13.58
C GLY A 242 2.94 -23.41 -12.31
N ASN A 243 2.90 -22.65 -11.25
CA ASN A 243 3.63 -22.89 -10.01
C ASN A 243 2.75 -23.31 -8.83
N ALA A 244 1.43 -23.27 -8.98
CA ALA A 244 0.51 -23.81 -8.01
C ALA A 244 0.18 -25.28 -8.33
N ARG A 245 0.77 -26.19 -7.60
CA ARG A 245 0.23 -27.56 -7.50
C ARG A 245 -1.10 -27.47 -6.74
N VAL A 246 -2.16 -27.05 -7.44
CA VAL A 246 -3.50 -27.31 -6.95
C VAL A 246 -3.68 -28.82 -7.01
N ARG A 247 -3.72 -29.45 -5.85
CA ARG A 247 -4.14 -30.84 -5.78
C ARG A 247 -5.59 -30.88 -6.24
N SER A 248 -5.86 -31.71 -7.23
CA SER A 248 -7.18 -31.98 -7.81
C SER A 248 -8.21 -32.58 -6.82
N ASP A 249 -7.89 -32.59 -5.55
CA ASP A 249 -8.67 -33.19 -4.47
C ASP A 249 -9.53 -32.16 -3.68
N GLY A 250 -9.59 -30.90 -4.13
CA GLY A 250 -10.41 -29.86 -3.48
C GLY A 250 -9.87 -29.41 -2.12
N THR A 251 -8.63 -29.70 -1.81
CA THR A 251 -7.95 -29.23 -0.60
C THR A 251 -7.38 -27.83 -0.79
N ASP A 252 -7.64 -26.96 0.19
CA ASP A 252 -7.10 -25.61 0.24
C ASP A 252 -5.56 -25.68 0.25
N PRO A 253 -4.86 -25.03 -0.69
CA PRO A 253 -3.41 -25.07 -0.78
C PRO A 253 -2.70 -24.44 0.44
N PHE A 254 -3.42 -23.64 1.23
CA PHE A 254 -2.85 -22.95 2.41
C PHE A 254 -3.07 -23.72 3.72
N THR A 255 -4.12 -24.54 3.82
CA THR A 255 -4.44 -25.21 5.09
C THR A 255 -4.48 -26.73 4.99
N GLY A 256 -4.44 -27.30 3.79
CA GLY A 256 -4.58 -28.75 3.59
C GLY A 256 -5.95 -29.32 3.96
N THR A 257 -6.93 -28.46 4.23
CA THR A 257 -8.30 -28.84 4.62
C THR A 257 -9.25 -28.83 3.41
N GLN A 258 -10.14 -29.82 3.31
CA GLN A 258 -11.17 -29.81 2.27
C GLN A 258 -12.12 -28.62 2.42
N VAL A 259 -12.19 -27.79 1.39
CA VAL A 259 -13.10 -26.63 1.34
C VAL A 259 -14.47 -27.14 0.90
N ASN A 260 -15.41 -27.18 1.82
CA ASN A 260 -16.80 -27.47 1.51
C ASN A 260 -17.50 -26.15 1.11
N PRO A 261 -17.89 -25.94 -0.16
CA PRO A 261 -18.37 -24.65 -0.65
C PRO A 261 -19.79 -24.24 -0.16
N THR A 262 -20.43 -25.02 0.70
CA THR A 262 -21.86 -24.90 0.95
C THR A 262 -22.27 -24.55 2.38
N ARG A 263 -21.53 -23.69 3.09
CA ARG A 263 -22.06 -23.15 4.36
C ARG A 263 -21.86 -21.63 4.48
N LEU A 264 -22.58 -20.91 3.64
CA LEU A 264 -22.99 -19.53 3.95
C LEU A 264 -24.34 -19.64 4.70
N HIS A 265 -24.33 -19.60 6.01
CA HIS A 265 -25.55 -19.36 6.76
C HIS A 265 -25.92 -17.87 6.59
N LYS A 266 -27.01 -17.64 5.89
CA LYS A 266 -27.79 -16.42 5.93
C LYS A 266 -28.69 -16.51 7.15
N ASP A 267 -28.36 -15.76 8.20
CA ASP A 267 -29.27 -15.37 9.26
C ASP A 267 -29.26 -13.87 9.40
#